data_47e0c5593ac17e7d1ec6d6318aaa17a8
#
_entry.id   47e0c5593ac17e7d1ec6d6318aaa17a8
#
_cell.length_a   1.000
_cell.length_b   1.000
_cell.length_c   1.000
_cell.angle_alpha   90.00
_cell.angle_beta   90.00
_cell.angle_gamma   90.00
#
_symmetry.space_group_name_H-M   'P 1'
#
loop_
_entity.id
_entity.type
_entity.pdbx_description
1 polymer ?
#
loop_
_entity_poly.entity_id
_entity_poly.type
_entity_poly.pdbx_seq_one_letter_code
_entity_poly.pdbx_strand_id
1 'polypeptide(L)'
;MKNPDFSILISILLPLSFVDIGCAGFQGLKRYVGPEYEAETKSWQRVLNERGDNGMWLVTRGYHRGDDVVAIATASALSHAAILDLNKQQVIEAVGKGVVATDLKKFLHESHRVVLIQPPGFDRAKGKATVARARGKIGEGYDFLGTVGLPDDKRWDCSELAVWASGTEVDHIGPKNVLHPKSMLKLGKVLFDTGQRDGQPDE
;
A
#
# COMPACT_ATOMS: atom_id res chain seq x y z
N MET A 1 -34.30 71.75 -9.51
CA MET A 1 -35.57 71.00 -9.50
C MET A 1 -35.21 69.56 -9.80
N LYS A 2 -35.54 68.67 -8.92
CA LYS A 2 -34.95 67.36 -8.70
C LYS A 2 -35.60 66.25 -9.54
N ASN A 3 -34.77 65.51 -10.27
CA ASN A 3 -35.16 64.21 -10.79
C ASN A 3 -34.78 63.11 -9.77
N PRO A 4 -35.59 62.11 -9.53
CA PRO A 4 -35.17 60.93 -8.88
C PRO A 4 -34.92 59.80 -9.89
N ASP A 5 -33.69 59.27 -9.85
CA ASP A 5 -33.25 58.11 -10.59
C ASP A 5 -33.92 56.84 -10.04
N PHE A 6 -34.58 56.11 -10.91
CA PHE A 6 -35.18 54.81 -10.62
C PHE A 6 -34.17 53.73 -11.03
N SER A 7 -33.37 53.27 -10.06
CA SER A 7 -32.51 52.11 -10.26
C SER A 7 -33.30 50.82 -10.08
N ILE A 8 -33.55 50.13 -11.19
CA ILE A 8 -34.16 48.80 -11.20
C ILE A 8 -33.09 47.80 -10.88
N LEU A 9 -33.13 47.24 -9.67
CA LEU A 9 -32.35 46.09 -9.28
C LEU A 9 -33.01 44.82 -9.86
N ILE A 10 -32.43 44.31 -10.95
CA ILE A 10 -32.78 43.01 -11.48
C ILE A 10 -32.04 41.97 -10.64
N SER A 11 -32.72 41.35 -9.71
CA SER A 11 -32.27 40.16 -8.98
C SER A 11 -32.32 38.96 -9.93
N ILE A 12 -31.17 38.59 -10.47
CA ILE A 12 -31.00 37.32 -11.20
C ILE A 12 -30.94 36.20 -10.15
N LEU A 13 -32.07 35.58 -9.92
CA LEU A 13 -32.13 34.29 -9.22
C LEU A 13 -31.58 33.22 -10.18
N LEU A 14 -30.31 32.87 -10.04
CA LEU A 14 -29.77 31.62 -10.60
C LEU A 14 -30.36 30.44 -9.81
N PRO A 15 -31.00 29.49 -10.48
CA PRO A 15 -31.37 28.27 -9.82
C PRO A 15 -30.06 27.50 -9.46
N LEU A 16 -29.81 27.33 -8.17
CA LEU A 16 -28.85 26.33 -7.69
C LEU A 16 -29.40 24.96 -8.11
N SER A 17 -28.97 24.51 -9.27
CA SER A 17 -29.08 23.09 -9.60
C SER A 17 -28.25 22.33 -8.59
N PHE A 18 -28.87 21.74 -7.58
CA PHE A 18 -28.26 20.68 -6.81
C PHE A 18 -27.96 19.55 -7.79
N VAL A 19 -26.70 19.48 -8.22
CA VAL A 19 -26.17 18.27 -8.80
C VAL A 19 -26.17 17.28 -7.63
N ASP A 20 -27.14 16.39 -7.61
CA ASP A 20 -27.05 15.17 -6.84
C ASP A 20 -25.79 14.43 -7.30
N ILE A 21 -24.66 14.72 -6.67
CA ILE A 21 -23.51 13.84 -6.70
C ILE A 21 -23.98 12.64 -5.91
N GLY A 22 -24.64 11.71 -6.63
CA GLY A 22 -24.94 10.41 -6.10
C GLY A 22 -23.66 9.88 -5.50
N CYS A 23 -23.69 9.61 -4.19
CA CYS A 23 -22.69 8.80 -3.53
C CYS A 23 -22.74 7.43 -4.22
N ALA A 24 -22.05 7.30 -5.35
CA ALA A 24 -21.59 6.00 -5.81
C ALA A 24 -20.72 5.50 -4.68
N GLY A 25 -21.29 4.70 -3.79
CA GLY A 25 -20.61 4.14 -2.64
C GLY A 25 -19.39 3.41 -3.19
N PHE A 26 -18.19 3.90 -2.83
CA PHE A 26 -16.96 3.24 -3.19
C PHE A 26 -17.04 1.79 -2.69
N GLN A 27 -17.26 0.86 -3.60
CA GLN A 27 -17.24 -0.56 -3.31
C GLN A 27 -15.77 -0.99 -3.37
N GLY A 28 -15.18 -1.22 -2.19
CA GLY A 28 -13.85 -1.79 -2.10
C GLY A 28 -13.76 -3.14 -2.84
N LEU A 29 -12.54 -3.56 -3.17
CA LEU A 29 -12.30 -4.85 -3.83
C LEU A 29 -12.97 -5.98 -3.05
N LYS A 30 -13.76 -6.80 -3.74
CA LYS A 30 -14.41 -7.98 -3.16
C LYS A 30 -13.50 -9.19 -3.31
N ARG A 31 -13.31 -9.94 -2.23
CA ARG A 31 -12.57 -11.19 -2.26
C ARG A 31 -13.54 -12.34 -2.52
N TYR A 32 -13.30 -13.07 -3.60
CA TYR A 32 -13.96 -14.33 -3.87
C TYR A 32 -13.10 -15.47 -3.32
N VAL A 33 -13.67 -16.37 -2.55
CA VAL A 33 -12.93 -17.49 -1.94
C VAL A 33 -13.49 -18.78 -2.52
N GLY A 34 -12.61 -19.61 -3.09
CA GLY A 34 -12.97 -20.89 -3.71
C GLY A 34 -11.72 -21.69 -4.04
N PRO A 35 -11.88 -22.89 -4.64
CA PRO A 35 -10.75 -23.77 -4.96
C PRO A 35 -9.69 -23.11 -5.87
N GLU A 36 -10.12 -22.30 -6.83
CA GLU A 36 -9.24 -21.57 -7.75
C GLU A 36 -8.41 -20.52 -7.01
N TYR A 37 -9.05 -19.74 -6.12
CA TYR A 37 -8.39 -18.76 -5.26
C TYR A 37 -7.33 -19.40 -4.37
N GLU A 38 -7.63 -20.56 -3.79
CA GLU A 38 -6.68 -21.31 -2.97
C GLU A 38 -5.52 -21.88 -3.81
N ALA A 39 -5.81 -22.38 -5.01
CA ALA A 39 -4.79 -22.88 -5.94
C ALA A 39 -3.84 -21.76 -6.37
N GLU A 40 -4.36 -20.59 -6.68
CA GLU A 40 -3.59 -19.39 -7.02
C GLU A 40 -2.72 -18.93 -5.86
N THR A 41 -3.28 -18.85 -4.63
CA THR A 41 -2.53 -18.52 -3.42
C THR A 41 -1.33 -19.48 -3.21
N LYS A 42 -1.54 -20.77 -3.39
CA LYS A 42 -0.48 -21.78 -3.33
C LYS A 42 0.56 -21.60 -4.44
N SER A 43 0.12 -21.24 -5.64
CA SER A 43 1.01 -20.97 -6.78
C SER A 43 1.92 -19.77 -6.48
N TRP A 44 1.36 -18.68 -5.96
CA TRP A 44 2.12 -17.50 -5.56
C TRP A 44 3.15 -17.83 -4.47
N GLN A 45 2.74 -18.57 -3.43
CA GLN A 45 3.66 -19.00 -2.38
C GLN A 45 4.82 -19.83 -2.93
N ARG A 46 4.54 -20.76 -3.86
CA ARG A 46 5.58 -21.56 -4.52
C ARG A 46 6.57 -20.67 -5.27
N VAL A 47 6.10 -19.70 -6.07
CA VAL A 47 6.97 -18.79 -6.81
C VAL A 47 7.81 -17.93 -5.86
N LEU A 48 7.25 -17.46 -4.74
CA LEU A 48 8.01 -16.72 -3.75
C LEU A 48 9.09 -17.58 -3.08
N ASN A 49 8.82 -18.86 -2.84
CA ASN A 49 9.83 -19.79 -2.31
C ASN A 49 10.96 -20.08 -3.33
N GLU A 50 10.65 -20.08 -4.63
CA GLU A 50 11.62 -20.36 -5.69
C GLU A 50 12.45 -19.11 -6.07
N ARG A 51 11.86 -17.93 -6.07
CA ARG A 51 12.50 -16.70 -6.59
C ARG A 51 12.84 -15.68 -5.51
N GLY A 52 12.23 -15.78 -4.33
CA GLY A 52 12.44 -14.88 -3.22
C GLY A 52 13.66 -15.25 -2.38
N ASP A 53 14.07 -14.30 -1.57
CA ASP A 53 15.04 -14.53 -0.48
C ASP A 53 14.64 -13.67 0.74
N ASN A 54 15.20 -13.98 1.91
CA ASN A 54 14.95 -13.22 3.13
C ASN A 54 15.30 -11.75 2.94
N GLY A 55 14.45 -10.83 3.39
CA GLY A 55 14.67 -9.41 3.33
C GLY A 55 14.29 -8.74 2.00
N MET A 56 13.82 -9.49 1.00
CA MET A 56 13.18 -8.90 -0.16
C MET A 56 11.85 -8.26 0.21
N TRP A 57 11.43 -7.29 -0.59
CA TRP A 57 10.17 -6.59 -0.37
C TRP A 57 9.01 -7.27 -1.10
N LEU A 58 7.87 -7.32 -0.46
CA LEU A 58 6.59 -7.61 -1.10
C LEU A 58 5.77 -6.33 -1.10
N VAL A 59 5.32 -5.92 -2.27
CA VAL A 59 4.37 -4.80 -2.42
C VAL A 59 3.07 -5.36 -2.93
N THR A 60 1.96 -5.03 -2.27
CA THR A 60 0.68 -5.67 -2.53
C THR A 60 -0.47 -4.67 -2.65
N ARG A 61 -1.53 -5.10 -3.30
CA ARG A 61 -2.88 -4.59 -3.13
C ARG A 61 -3.64 -5.56 -2.23
N GLY A 62 -4.04 -5.11 -1.07
CA GLY A 62 -4.86 -5.89 -0.15
C GLY A 62 -6.36 -5.68 -0.35
N TYR A 63 -7.18 -6.41 0.43
CA TYR A 63 -8.65 -6.32 0.41
C TYR A 63 -9.21 -5.56 1.62
N HIS A 64 -8.37 -5.00 2.48
CA HIS A 64 -8.83 -4.27 3.64
C HIS A 64 -9.24 -2.84 3.27
N ARG A 65 -10.21 -2.27 4.01
CA ARG A 65 -10.64 -0.87 3.81
C ARG A 65 -9.49 0.13 3.90
N GLY A 66 -8.47 -0.14 4.71
CA GLY A 66 -7.27 0.67 4.78
C GLY A 66 -6.48 0.69 3.45
N ASP A 67 -6.45 -0.45 2.75
CA ASP A 67 -5.84 -0.57 1.42
C ASP A 67 -6.55 0.30 0.41
N ASP A 68 -7.88 0.38 0.47
CA ASP A 68 -8.68 1.23 -0.40
C ASP A 68 -8.38 2.71 -0.18
N VAL A 69 -8.27 3.14 1.09
CA VAL A 69 -7.92 4.52 1.45
C VAL A 69 -6.54 4.90 0.90
N VAL A 70 -5.54 4.02 1.09
CA VAL A 70 -4.18 4.24 0.56
C VAL A 70 -4.19 4.27 -0.97
N ALA A 71 -4.89 3.34 -1.62
CA ALA A 71 -4.98 3.27 -3.08
C ALA A 71 -5.58 4.55 -3.68
N ILE A 72 -6.65 5.09 -3.08
CA ILE A 72 -7.28 6.35 -3.50
C ILE A 72 -6.33 7.52 -3.25
N ALA A 73 -5.79 7.64 -2.03
CA ALA A 73 -4.93 8.77 -1.66
C ALA A 73 -3.66 8.86 -2.51
N THR A 74 -3.15 7.71 -2.99
CA THR A 74 -1.93 7.61 -3.80
C THR A 74 -2.17 7.45 -5.30
N ALA A 75 -3.43 7.39 -5.73
CA ALA A 75 -3.83 7.02 -7.10
C ALA A 75 -3.06 5.79 -7.60
N SER A 76 -2.99 4.74 -6.78
CA SER A 76 -2.17 3.55 -7.01
C SER A 76 -2.95 2.27 -6.75
N ALA A 77 -2.80 1.29 -7.64
CA ALA A 77 -3.30 -0.06 -7.44
C ALA A 77 -2.49 -0.88 -6.41
N LEU A 78 -1.47 -0.29 -5.75
CA LEU A 78 -0.65 -0.93 -4.73
C LEU A 78 -0.75 -0.10 -3.44
N SER A 79 -1.12 -0.74 -2.35
CA SER A 79 -1.53 -0.09 -1.11
C SER A 79 -0.68 -0.42 0.11
N HIS A 80 0.14 -1.48 0.04
CA HIS A 80 0.85 -1.97 1.21
C HIS A 80 2.21 -2.56 0.86
N ALA A 81 3.14 -2.56 1.82
CA ALA A 81 4.48 -3.13 1.71
C ALA A 81 4.82 -4.01 2.91
N ALA A 82 5.61 -5.04 2.68
CA ALA A 82 6.07 -5.98 3.69
C ALA A 82 7.47 -6.50 3.37
N ILE A 83 8.14 -7.08 4.35
CA ILE A 83 9.46 -7.70 4.25
C ILE A 83 9.31 -9.22 4.32
N LEU A 84 9.82 -9.93 3.33
CA LEU A 84 9.76 -11.38 3.23
C LEU A 84 10.74 -12.05 4.21
N ASP A 85 10.25 -12.97 5.03
CA ASP A 85 11.06 -13.88 5.87
C ASP A 85 10.71 -15.34 5.52
N LEU A 86 11.38 -15.84 4.49
CA LEU A 86 11.17 -17.21 4.01
C LEU A 86 11.56 -18.27 5.03
N ASN A 87 12.57 -18.00 5.87
CA ASN A 87 12.99 -18.96 6.89
C ASN A 87 11.89 -19.31 7.87
N LYS A 88 10.96 -18.38 8.11
CA LYS A 88 9.82 -18.58 9.00
C LYS A 88 8.48 -18.65 8.26
N GLN A 89 8.50 -18.61 6.93
CA GLN A 89 7.29 -18.52 6.11
C GLN A 89 6.35 -17.40 6.61
N GLN A 90 6.93 -16.21 6.80
CA GLN A 90 6.26 -15.02 7.31
C GLN A 90 6.60 -13.80 6.48
N VAL A 91 5.83 -12.75 6.65
CA VAL A 91 6.21 -11.37 6.32
C VAL A 91 6.27 -10.55 7.59
N ILE A 92 7.12 -9.51 7.59
CA ILE A 92 7.15 -8.50 8.64
C ILE A 92 6.59 -7.22 8.03
N GLU A 93 5.57 -6.65 8.66
CA GLU A 93 4.80 -5.55 8.11
C GLU A 93 4.35 -4.57 9.19
N ALA A 94 4.21 -3.29 8.83
CA ALA A 94 3.55 -2.31 9.68
C ALA A 94 2.10 -2.15 9.21
N VAL A 95 1.17 -2.45 10.11
CA VAL A 95 -0.29 -2.37 9.91
C VAL A 95 -0.93 -1.58 11.05
N GLY A 96 -2.21 -1.24 10.94
CA GLY A 96 -2.88 -0.37 11.91
C GLY A 96 -2.71 -0.72 13.40
N LYS A 97 -2.40 -1.97 13.73
CA LYS A 97 -2.06 -2.42 15.09
C LYS A 97 -0.56 -2.33 15.44
N GLY A 98 0.27 -1.82 14.53
CA GLY A 98 1.71 -1.70 14.67
C GLY A 98 2.50 -2.71 13.82
N VAL A 99 3.80 -2.84 14.11
CA VAL A 99 4.69 -3.78 13.41
C VAL A 99 4.45 -5.21 13.89
N VAL A 100 4.20 -6.12 12.96
CA VAL A 100 3.85 -7.51 13.24
C VAL A 100 4.55 -8.48 12.29
N ALA A 101 4.58 -9.76 12.67
CA ALA A 101 4.89 -10.86 11.78
C ALA A 101 3.58 -11.59 11.41
N THR A 102 3.32 -11.69 10.12
CA THR A 102 2.12 -12.35 9.57
C THR A 102 2.55 -13.60 8.81
N ASP A 103 1.80 -14.69 8.94
CA ASP A 103 2.00 -15.91 8.16
C ASP A 103 1.94 -15.61 6.65
N LEU A 104 2.90 -16.14 5.88
CA LEU A 104 3.04 -15.84 4.45
C LEU A 104 1.80 -16.26 3.66
N LYS A 105 1.27 -17.45 3.94
CA LYS A 105 0.06 -17.93 3.26
C LYS A 105 -1.14 -17.04 3.55
N LYS A 106 -1.29 -16.61 4.82
CA LYS A 106 -2.33 -15.66 5.23
C LYS A 106 -2.17 -14.33 4.50
N PHE A 107 -0.97 -13.76 4.47
CA PHE A 107 -0.68 -12.52 3.76
C PHE A 107 -1.06 -12.60 2.28
N LEU A 108 -0.67 -13.70 1.61
CA LEU A 108 -0.99 -13.92 0.19
C LEU A 108 -2.50 -14.12 -0.03
N HIS A 109 -3.18 -14.80 0.90
CA HIS A 109 -4.62 -15.00 0.85
C HIS A 109 -5.40 -13.69 1.05
N GLU A 110 -4.82 -12.69 1.70
CA GLU A 110 -5.39 -11.36 1.90
C GLU A 110 -4.93 -10.35 0.83
N SER A 111 -4.19 -10.82 -0.19
CA SER A 111 -3.67 -9.98 -1.27
C SER A 111 -4.42 -10.22 -2.59
N HIS A 112 -4.77 -9.13 -3.29
CA HIS A 112 -5.33 -9.13 -4.64
C HIS A 112 -4.23 -9.15 -5.71
N ARG A 113 -3.08 -8.54 -5.43
CA ARG A 113 -1.87 -8.50 -6.27
C ARG A 113 -0.65 -8.47 -5.38
N VAL A 114 0.40 -9.17 -5.77
CA VAL A 114 1.69 -9.19 -5.05
C VAL A 114 2.84 -8.98 -6.03
N VAL A 115 3.74 -8.07 -5.69
CA VAL A 115 4.98 -7.81 -6.45
C VAL A 115 6.18 -8.11 -5.55
N LEU A 116 7.03 -9.03 -5.99
CA LEU A 116 8.31 -9.32 -5.33
C LEU A 116 9.39 -8.40 -5.86
N ILE A 117 10.06 -7.68 -4.97
CA ILE A 117 11.08 -6.69 -5.31
C ILE A 117 12.37 -7.01 -4.57
N GLN A 118 13.46 -7.09 -5.31
CA GLN A 118 14.81 -7.13 -4.77
C GLN A 118 15.27 -5.71 -4.45
N PRO A 119 15.60 -5.38 -3.18
CA PRO A 119 16.13 -4.07 -2.80
C PRO A 119 17.44 -3.72 -3.52
N PRO A 120 17.79 -2.43 -3.63
CA PRO A 120 19.07 -2.01 -4.18
C PRO A 120 20.26 -2.61 -3.42
N GLY A 121 21.28 -3.03 -4.15
CA GLY A 121 22.50 -3.59 -3.57
C GLY A 121 22.27 -4.85 -2.71
N PHE A 122 21.19 -5.59 -2.99
CA PHE A 122 20.82 -6.80 -2.26
C PHE A 122 21.87 -7.90 -2.40
N ASP A 123 22.19 -8.51 -1.27
CA ASP A 123 22.83 -9.82 -1.15
C ASP A 123 22.20 -10.59 0.01
N ARG A 124 22.51 -11.88 0.15
CA ARG A 124 21.92 -12.73 1.20
C ARG A 124 22.28 -12.31 2.62
N ALA A 125 23.45 -11.71 2.84
CA ALA A 125 23.85 -11.23 4.16
C ALA A 125 23.02 -9.98 4.53
N LYS A 126 22.86 -9.04 3.61
CA LYS A 126 21.99 -7.88 3.76
C LYS A 126 20.53 -8.30 3.96
N GLY A 127 20.06 -9.29 3.21
CA GLY A 127 18.70 -9.82 3.36
C GLY A 127 18.44 -10.36 4.77
N LYS A 128 19.37 -11.15 5.32
CA LYS A 128 19.28 -11.62 6.71
C LYS A 128 19.31 -10.47 7.72
N ALA A 129 20.16 -9.45 7.49
CA ALA A 129 20.22 -8.27 8.33
C ALA A 129 18.93 -7.45 8.26
N THR A 130 18.31 -7.34 7.07
CA THR A 130 17.00 -6.70 6.87
C THR A 130 15.92 -7.35 7.73
N VAL A 131 15.80 -8.68 7.66
CA VAL A 131 14.85 -9.44 8.49
C VAL A 131 15.12 -9.23 9.97
N ALA A 132 16.39 -9.28 10.40
CA ALA A 132 16.75 -9.09 11.81
C ALA A 132 16.35 -7.69 12.31
N ARG A 133 16.65 -6.62 11.53
CA ARG A 133 16.25 -5.25 11.87
C ARG A 133 14.75 -5.11 11.96
N ALA A 134 14.01 -5.59 10.96
CA ALA A 134 12.55 -5.51 10.94
C ALA A 134 11.92 -6.27 12.11
N ARG A 135 12.44 -7.46 12.44
CA ARG A 135 11.97 -8.22 13.62
C ARG A 135 12.21 -7.49 14.93
N GLY A 136 13.29 -6.72 15.04
CA GLY A 136 13.56 -5.88 16.21
C GLY A 136 12.54 -4.77 16.44
N LYS A 137 11.70 -4.49 15.44
CA LYS A 137 10.63 -3.47 15.49
C LYS A 137 9.24 -4.04 15.79
N ILE A 138 9.10 -5.36 15.87
CA ILE A 138 7.80 -5.97 16.20
C ILE A 138 7.30 -5.47 17.56
N GLY A 139 6.06 -4.95 17.56
CA GLY A 139 5.42 -4.34 18.71
C GLY A 139 5.49 -2.80 18.72
N GLU A 140 6.30 -2.18 17.89
CA GLU A 140 6.25 -0.71 17.70
C GLU A 140 4.97 -0.29 16.97
N GLY A 141 4.55 0.98 17.15
CA GLY A 141 3.27 1.49 16.64
C GLY A 141 3.24 1.70 15.13
N TYR A 142 2.04 1.89 14.58
CA TYR A 142 1.83 2.29 13.20
C TYR A 142 1.78 3.82 13.07
N ASP A 143 2.49 4.37 12.07
CA ASP A 143 2.48 5.80 11.77
C ASP A 143 1.40 6.18 10.75
N PHE A 144 0.20 6.50 11.25
CA PHE A 144 -0.88 7.00 10.40
C PHE A 144 -0.59 8.40 9.84
N LEU A 145 0.14 9.22 10.57
CA LEU A 145 0.42 10.60 10.17
C LEU A 145 1.59 10.67 9.20
N GLY A 146 2.55 9.74 9.28
CA GLY A 146 3.64 9.60 8.32
C GLY A 146 3.13 9.39 6.90
N THR A 147 2.04 8.64 6.72
CA THR A 147 1.42 8.42 5.39
C THR A 147 0.93 9.72 4.72
N VAL A 148 0.75 10.80 5.48
CA VAL A 148 0.37 12.13 4.99
C VAL A 148 1.48 13.19 5.18
N GLY A 149 2.70 12.75 5.51
CA GLY A 149 3.89 13.59 5.59
C GLY A 149 4.11 14.30 6.94
N LEU A 150 3.58 13.73 8.02
CA LEU A 150 3.82 14.14 9.41
C LEU A 150 4.37 12.94 10.19
N PRO A 151 5.65 12.54 9.96
CA PRO A 151 6.21 11.31 10.52
C PRO A 151 6.39 11.38 12.04
N ASP A 152 6.28 10.22 12.69
CA ASP A 152 6.57 10.00 14.11
C ASP A 152 7.76 9.04 14.24
N ASP A 153 8.87 9.45 14.77
CA ASP A 153 10.13 8.68 14.90
C ASP A 153 10.01 7.36 15.69
N LYS A 154 8.88 7.14 16.38
CA LYS A 154 8.62 5.94 17.17
C LYS A 154 7.59 5.01 16.54
N ARG A 155 7.13 5.32 15.33
CA ARG A 155 6.11 4.58 14.59
C ARG A 155 6.58 4.34 13.18
N TRP A 156 5.94 3.41 12.50
CA TRP A 156 6.34 2.97 11.17
C TRP A 156 5.15 2.96 10.22
N ASP A 157 5.30 3.55 9.05
CA ASP A 157 4.46 3.14 7.92
C ASP A 157 5.05 1.88 7.25
N CYS A 158 4.26 1.24 6.39
CA CYS A 158 4.64 -0.03 5.79
C CYS A 158 5.85 0.09 4.85
N SER A 159 5.92 1.15 4.05
CA SER A 159 7.01 1.39 3.09
C SER A 159 8.28 1.86 3.79
N GLU A 160 8.13 2.73 4.77
CA GLU A 160 9.21 3.23 5.60
C GLU A 160 9.93 2.08 6.32
N LEU A 161 9.18 1.20 7.00
CA LEU A 161 9.74 0.03 7.67
C LEU A 161 10.56 -0.83 6.71
N ALA A 162 10.03 -1.10 5.52
CA ALA A 162 10.67 -1.98 4.54
C ALA A 162 11.98 -1.37 4.01
N VAL A 163 11.96 -0.09 3.66
CA VAL A 163 13.13 0.63 3.12
C VAL A 163 14.19 0.82 4.20
N TRP A 164 13.80 1.29 5.39
CA TRP A 164 14.72 1.43 6.51
C TRP A 164 15.39 0.10 6.90
N ALA A 165 14.60 -0.97 7.01
CA ALA A 165 15.14 -2.27 7.38
C ALA A 165 16.13 -2.80 6.34
N SER A 166 15.96 -2.52 5.06
CA SER A 166 16.90 -2.92 4.01
C SER A 166 18.19 -2.09 4.00
N GLY A 167 18.21 -0.93 4.69
CA GLY A 167 19.32 0.03 4.63
C GLY A 167 19.41 0.72 3.26
N THR A 168 18.30 0.80 2.55
CA THR A 168 18.23 1.52 1.29
C THR A 168 18.13 3.01 1.59
N GLU A 169 19.10 3.78 1.10
CA GLU A 169 19.04 5.23 1.14
C GLU A 169 18.05 5.73 0.07
N VAL A 170 17.20 6.66 0.46
CA VAL A 170 16.19 7.23 -0.42
C VAL A 170 16.33 8.74 -0.39
N ASP A 171 16.85 9.31 -1.48
CA ASP A 171 16.87 10.75 -1.67
C ASP A 171 15.44 11.24 -1.98
N HIS A 172 14.95 12.15 -1.17
CA HIS A 172 13.70 12.91 -1.30
C HIS A 172 12.66 12.36 -2.28
N ILE A 173 11.79 11.48 -1.81
CA ILE A 173 10.70 10.94 -2.64
C ILE A 173 9.45 11.78 -2.43
N GLY A 174 9.18 12.68 -3.39
CA GLY A 174 7.95 13.46 -3.49
C GLY A 174 7.88 14.68 -2.58
N PRO A 175 6.83 15.50 -2.69
CA PRO A 175 6.75 16.82 -2.08
C PRO A 175 6.66 16.85 -0.56
N LYS A 176 6.52 15.69 0.11
CA LYS A 176 6.40 15.57 1.57
C LYS A 176 7.26 14.46 2.16
N ASN A 177 8.27 13.96 1.45
CA ASN A 177 9.10 12.82 1.86
C ASN A 177 8.31 11.55 2.21
N VAL A 178 7.11 11.38 1.66
CA VAL A 178 6.28 10.21 1.87
C VAL A 178 6.63 9.14 0.86
N LEU A 179 7.04 7.99 1.34
CA LEU A 179 7.34 6.82 0.50
C LEU A 179 6.09 5.97 0.33
N HIS A 180 5.47 6.03 -0.83
CA HIS A 180 4.33 5.17 -1.14
C HIS A 180 4.76 3.78 -1.62
N PRO A 181 3.97 2.71 -1.35
CA PRO A 181 4.28 1.35 -1.80
C PRO A 181 4.61 1.26 -3.29
N LYS A 182 3.88 1.95 -4.16
CA LYS A 182 4.15 2.03 -5.61
C LYS A 182 5.55 2.56 -5.94
N SER A 183 6.09 3.49 -5.15
CA SER A 183 7.40 4.07 -5.39
C SER A 183 8.53 3.04 -5.24
N MET A 184 8.32 2.01 -4.43
CA MET A 184 9.30 0.92 -4.22
C MET A 184 9.60 0.14 -5.51
N LEU A 185 8.68 0.10 -6.48
CA LEU A 185 8.90 -0.51 -7.79
C LEU A 185 10.00 0.19 -8.60
N LYS A 186 10.23 1.48 -8.31
CA LYS A 186 11.28 2.27 -8.97
C LYS A 186 12.62 2.21 -8.23
N LEU A 187 12.59 1.85 -6.94
CA LEU A 187 13.79 1.74 -6.11
C LEU A 187 14.52 0.42 -6.33
N GLY A 188 13.77 -0.68 -6.37
CA GLY A 188 14.32 -2.02 -6.47
C GLY A 188 14.06 -2.68 -7.83
N LYS A 189 14.61 -3.89 -7.99
CA LYS A 189 14.37 -4.72 -9.17
C LYS A 189 13.16 -5.61 -8.96
N VAL A 190 12.13 -5.44 -9.78
CA VAL A 190 10.96 -6.34 -9.79
C VAL A 190 11.40 -7.71 -10.32
N LEU A 191 11.20 -8.76 -9.53
CA LEU A 191 11.51 -10.15 -9.87
C LEU A 191 10.29 -10.94 -10.27
N PHE A 192 9.12 -10.59 -9.73
CA PHE A 192 7.86 -11.26 -9.99
C PHE A 192 6.70 -10.31 -9.70
N ASP A 193 5.66 -10.38 -10.51
CA ASP A 193 4.41 -9.67 -10.35
C ASP A 193 3.28 -10.66 -10.70
N THR A 194 2.37 -10.86 -9.77
CA THR A 194 1.26 -11.81 -9.96
C THR A 194 0.24 -11.33 -10.98
N GLY A 195 0.21 -10.02 -11.27
CA GLY A 195 -0.98 -9.41 -11.83
C GLY A 195 -2.10 -9.34 -10.77
N GLN A 196 -3.26 -8.88 -11.19
CA GLN A 196 -4.48 -8.94 -10.38
C GLN A 196 -5.00 -10.38 -10.36
N ARG A 197 -5.71 -10.77 -9.28
CA ARG A 197 -6.34 -12.08 -9.25
C ARG A 197 -7.42 -12.19 -10.33
N ASP A 198 -7.40 -13.32 -11.02
CA ASP A 198 -8.45 -13.67 -11.99
C ASP A 198 -9.81 -13.83 -11.30
N GLY A 199 -10.90 -13.56 -12.03
CA GLY A 199 -12.27 -13.70 -11.54
C GLY A 199 -12.82 -12.51 -10.75
N GLN A 200 -12.09 -11.40 -10.66
CA GLN A 200 -12.69 -10.13 -10.27
C GLN A 200 -13.43 -9.56 -11.49
N PRO A 201 -14.70 -9.12 -11.35
CA PRO A 201 -15.35 -8.41 -12.43
C PRO A 201 -14.52 -7.19 -12.78
N ASP A 202 -14.23 -6.99 -14.06
CA ASP A 202 -13.69 -5.75 -14.58
C ASP A 202 -14.68 -4.64 -14.23
N GLU A 203 -14.25 -3.63 -13.46
CA GLU A 203 -15.03 -2.43 -13.18
C GLU A 203 -14.90 -1.42 -14.31
#